data_d0399eee419b72c50a2e8f3df3302d26
#
_entry.id   d0399eee419b72c50a2e8f3df3302d26
#
_cell.length_a   1.000
_cell.length_b   1.000
_cell.length_c   1.000
_cell.angle_alpha   90.00
_cell.angle_beta   90.00
_cell.angle_gamma   90.00
#
_symmetry.space_group_name_H-M   'P 1'
#
loop_
_entity.id
_entity.type
_entity.pdbx_description
1 polymer ?
#
loop_
_entity_poly.entity_id
_entity_poly.type
_entity_poly.pdbx_seq_one_letter_code
_entity_poly.pdbx_strand_id
1 'polypeptide(L)'
;MREEIIKLLDQYRLKEALSQMTGYATHTSDWQLKNELEALQTSYDLMLQYTSKGMKDPNKVEIYHKMLRTAYELADRIHIAVQATQNYGAYYDTMRTFVQSPPHSYPE
;
A
#
# COMPACT_ATOMS: atom_id res chain seq x y z
N MET A 1 1.56 10.60 5.44
CA MET A 1 1.10 9.45 4.65
C MET A 1 0.56 8.31 5.51
N ARG A 2 1.41 7.67 6.30
CA ARG A 2 0.99 6.53 7.11
C ARG A 2 -0.07 6.93 8.16
N GLU A 3 0.13 8.05 8.80
CA GLU A 3 -0.79 8.52 9.84
C GLU A 3 -2.19 8.77 9.30
N GLU A 4 -2.29 9.30 8.09
CA GLU A 4 -3.60 9.56 7.48
C GLU A 4 -4.33 8.26 7.18
N ILE A 5 -3.59 7.26 6.68
CA ILE A 5 -4.18 5.95 6.39
C ILE A 5 -4.64 5.29 7.68
N ILE A 6 -3.79 5.30 8.71
CA ILE A 6 -4.13 4.70 10.00
C ILE A 6 -5.35 5.40 10.60
N LYS A 7 -5.42 6.72 10.49
CA LYS A 7 -6.57 7.49 10.99
C LYS A 7 -7.86 7.05 10.30
N LEU A 8 -7.82 6.87 8.99
CA LEU A 8 -8.99 6.40 8.24
C LEU A 8 -9.40 5.01 8.69
N LEU A 9 -8.43 4.11 8.88
CA LEU A 9 -8.71 2.76 9.34
C LEU A 9 -9.29 2.77 10.75
N ASP A 10 -8.77 3.62 11.63
CA ASP A 10 -9.29 3.77 12.99
C ASP A 10 -10.73 4.26 13.00
N GLN A 11 -11.12 5.02 11.99
CA GLN A 11 -12.47 5.53 11.81
C GLN A 11 -13.37 4.57 11.03
N TYR A 12 -12.91 3.37 10.73
CA TYR A 12 -13.63 2.37 9.93
C TYR A 12 -13.95 2.87 8.52
N ARG A 13 -13.11 3.74 7.97
CA ARG A 13 -13.27 4.25 6.61
C ARG A 13 -12.35 3.48 5.67
N LEU A 14 -12.61 2.18 5.57
CA LEU A 14 -11.76 1.26 4.85
C LEU A 14 -11.66 1.60 3.36
N LYS A 15 -12.78 1.95 2.73
CA LYS A 15 -12.80 2.28 1.30
C LYS A 15 -11.85 3.45 0.99
N GLU A 16 -11.90 4.49 1.81
CA GLU A 16 -11.06 5.67 1.61
C GLU A 16 -9.59 5.36 1.89
N ALA A 17 -9.35 4.55 2.93
CA ALA A 17 -8.00 4.12 3.25
C ALA A 17 -7.41 3.31 2.10
N LEU A 18 -8.16 2.37 1.54
CA LEU A 18 -7.71 1.56 0.41
C LEU A 18 -7.41 2.42 -0.82
N SER A 19 -8.23 3.44 -1.07
CA SER A 19 -8.02 4.36 -2.18
C SER A 19 -6.70 5.10 -2.03
N GLN A 20 -6.43 5.62 -0.83
CA GLN A 20 -5.16 6.31 -0.57
C GLN A 20 -3.97 5.36 -0.68
N MET A 21 -4.10 4.16 -0.11
CA MET A 21 -3.03 3.16 -0.18
C MET A 21 -2.69 2.82 -1.63
N THR A 22 -3.71 2.64 -2.46
CA THR A 22 -3.51 2.34 -3.89
C THR A 22 -2.77 3.48 -4.57
N GLY A 23 -3.14 4.74 -4.26
CA GLY A 23 -2.46 5.90 -4.79
C GLY A 23 -0.98 5.92 -4.45
N TYR A 24 -0.63 5.65 -3.21
CA TYR A 24 0.77 5.62 -2.79
C TYR A 24 1.51 4.43 -3.42
N ALA A 25 0.86 3.27 -3.50
CA ALA A 25 1.50 2.07 -4.02
C ALA A 25 1.84 2.18 -5.51
N THR A 26 1.10 2.98 -6.28
CA THR A 26 1.40 3.17 -7.70
C THR A 26 2.77 3.80 -7.92
N HIS A 27 3.30 4.50 -6.93
CA HIS A 27 4.61 5.14 -7.02
C HIS A 27 5.74 4.23 -6.54
N THR A 28 5.43 3.00 -6.18
CA THR A 28 6.42 2.02 -5.78
C THR A 28 6.56 0.96 -6.85
N SER A 29 7.64 0.20 -6.79
CA SER A 29 7.84 -0.93 -7.70
C SER A 29 7.52 -2.27 -7.03
N ASP A 30 6.84 -2.25 -5.91
CA ASP A 30 6.50 -3.47 -5.17
C ASP A 30 5.23 -4.09 -5.76
N TRP A 31 5.42 -5.05 -6.66
CA TRP A 31 4.33 -5.73 -7.33
C TRP A 31 3.48 -6.57 -6.37
N GLN A 32 4.12 -7.18 -5.39
CA GLN A 32 3.41 -8.01 -4.43
C GLN A 32 2.46 -7.14 -3.60
N LEU A 33 2.93 -5.97 -3.18
CA LEU A 33 2.12 -5.02 -2.44
C LEU A 33 0.90 -4.58 -3.25
N LYS A 34 1.11 -4.25 -4.51
CA LYS A 34 0.02 -3.83 -5.40
C LYS A 34 -1.01 -4.95 -5.57
N ASN A 35 -0.55 -6.18 -5.76
CA ASN A 35 -1.44 -7.32 -5.91
C ASN A 35 -2.26 -7.58 -4.65
N GLU A 36 -1.66 -7.45 -3.49
CA GLU A 36 -2.36 -7.65 -2.23
C GLU A 36 -3.39 -6.55 -1.98
N LEU A 37 -3.07 -5.31 -2.35
CA LEU A 37 -4.04 -4.21 -2.26
C LEU A 37 -5.22 -4.45 -3.18
N GLU A 38 -4.96 -4.88 -4.39
CA GLU A 38 -6.02 -5.18 -5.35
C GLU A 38 -6.92 -6.30 -4.86
N ALA A 39 -6.32 -7.35 -4.30
CA ALA A 39 -7.06 -8.47 -3.73
C ALA A 39 -7.93 -8.02 -2.57
N LEU A 40 -7.42 -7.17 -1.71
CA LEU A 40 -8.17 -6.65 -0.57
C LEU A 40 -9.33 -5.77 -1.04
N GLN A 41 -9.09 -4.93 -2.04
CA GLN A 41 -10.13 -4.08 -2.59
C GLN A 41 -11.24 -4.90 -3.24
N THR A 42 -10.89 -5.95 -3.97
CA THR A 42 -11.86 -6.86 -4.57
C THR A 42 -12.69 -7.54 -3.49
N SER A 43 -12.05 -8.01 -2.41
CA SER A 43 -12.77 -8.64 -1.30
C SER A 43 -13.75 -7.66 -0.65
N TYR A 44 -13.34 -6.42 -0.48
CA TYR A 44 -14.20 -5.41 0.11
C TYR A 44 -15.41 -5.12 -0.79
N ASP A 45 -15.18 -4.99 -2.09
CA ASP A 45 -16.26 -4.74 -3.05
C ASP A 45 -17.26 -5.89 -3.07
N LEU A 46 -16.78 -7.13 -3.01
CA LEU A 46 -17.64 -8.29 -2.93
C LEU A 46 -18.48 -8.29 -1.65
N MET A 47 -17.88 -7.94 -0.53
CA MET A 47 -18.60 -7.83 0.73
C MET A 47 -19.72 -6.80 0.65
N LEU A 48 -19.46 -5.65 0.01
CA LEU A 48 -20.47 -4.63 -0.19
C LEU A 48 -21.62 -5.12 -1.08
N GLN A 49 -21.31 -5.86 -2.12
CA GLN A 49 -22.33 -6.43 -2.99
C GLN A 49 -23.25 -7.39 -2.24
N TYR A 50 -22.68 -8.27 -1.42
CA TYR A 50 -23.47 -9.17 -0.60
C TYR A 50 -24.35 -8.41 0.37
N THR A 51 -23.82 -7.36 0.99
CA THR A 51 -24.59 -6.55 1.91
C THR A 51 -25.75 -5.84 1.22
N SER A 52 -25.51 -5.27 0.05
CA SER A 52 -26.54 -4.53 -0.68
C SER A 52 -27.66 -5.45 -1.18
N LYS A 53 -27.39 -6.73 -1.38
CA LYS A 53 -28.38 -7.70 -1.76
C LYS A 53 -29.17 -8.25 -0.56
N GLY A 54 -28.91 -7.71 0.63
CA GLY A 54 -29.60 -8.15 1.83
C GLY A 54 -29.16 -9.49 2.38
N MET A 55 -28.06 -10.03 1.87
CA MET A 55 -27.52 -11.28 2.37
C MET A 55 -26.85 -11.06 3.73
N LYS A 56 -27.28 -11.83 4.70
CA LYS A 56 -26.73 -11.74 6.04
C LYS A 56 -25.76 -12.89 6.26
N ASP A 57 -24.53 -12.55 6.46
CA ASP A 57 -23.50 -13.51 6.81
C ASP A 57 -23.15 -13.30 8.30
N PRO A 58 -23.34 -14.32 9.14
CA PRO A 58 -23.01 -14.18 10.57
C PRO A 58 -21.52 -13.90 10.77
N ASN A 59 -20.68 -14.21 9.79
CA ASN A 59 -19.24 -13.97 9.87
C ASN A 59 -18.83 -12.62 9.29
N LYS A 60 -19.78 -11.79 8.89
CA LYS A 60 -19.48 -10.51 8.26
C LYS A 60 -18.57 -9.62 9.09
N VAL A 61 -18.84 -9.50 10.38
CA VAL A 61 -18.05 -8.69 11.28
C VAL A 61 -16.63 -9.23 11.38
N GLU A 62 -16.49 -10.54 11.48
CA GLU A 62 -15.19 -11.17 11.53
C GLU A 62 -14.41 -10.97 10.25
N ILE A 63 -15.07 -11.11 9.10
CA ILE A 63 -14.46 -10.88 7.79
C ILE A 63 -13.98 -9.42 7.70
N TYR A 64 -14.79 -8.49 8.12
CA TYR A 64 -14.44 -7.07 8.10
C TYR A 64 -13.22 -6.78 9.00
N HIS A 65 -13.17 -7.38 10.18
CA HIS A 65 -12.02 -7.22 11.06
C HIS A 65 -10.75 -7.80 10.47
N LYS A 66 -10.86 -8.91 9.75
CA LYS A 66 -9.70 -9.47 9.04
C LYS A 66 -9.21 -8.52 7.95
N MET A 67 -10.13 -7.91 7.22
CA MET A 67 -9.78 -6.92 6.20
C MET A 67 -9.08 -5.71 6.81
N LEU A 68 -9.59 -5.22 7.94
CA LEU A 68 -8.95 -4.11 8.65
C LEU A 68 -7.54 -4.46 9.08
N ARG A 69 -7.36 -5.65 9.64
CA ARG A 69 -6.04 -6.12 10.08
C ARG A 69 -5.07 -6.16 8.90
N THR A 70 -5.51 -6.73 7.79
CA THR A 70 -4.69 -6.76 6.57
C THR A 70 -4.37 -5.35 6.09
N ALA A 71 -5.35 -4.45 6.15
CA ALA A 71 -5.14 -3.06 5.74
C ALA A 71 -4.09 -2.36 6.60
N TYR A 72 -4.10 -2.60 7.92
CA TYR A 72 -3.07 -2.05 8.80
C TYR A 72 -1.68 -2.57 8.42
N GLU A 73 -1.56 -3.86 8.16
CA GLU A 73 -0.29 -4.46 7.73
C GLU A 73 0.18 -3.86 6.41
N LEU A 74 -0.73 -3.71 5.46
CA LEU A 74 -0.39 -3.14 4.16
C LEU A 74 0.00 -1.67 4.28
N ALA A 75 -0.63 -0.92 5.20
CA ALA A 75 -0.26 0.47 5.44
C ALA A 75 1.20 0.59 5.90
N ASP A 76 1.64 -0.30 6.77
CA ASP A 76 3.04 -0.34 7.20
C ASP A 76 3.96 -0.68 6.03
N ARG A 77 3.59 -1.64 5.21
CA ARG A 77 4.39 -2.04 4.06
C ARG A 77 4.48 -0.93 3.01
N ILE A 78 3.40 -0.20 2.80
CA ILE A 78 3.39 0.95 1.90
C ILE A 78 4.36 2.02 2.38
N HIS A 79 4.32 2.32 3.67
CA HIS A 79 5.22 3.30 4.27
C HIS A 79 6.67 2.92 4.03
N ILE A 80 7.02 1.66 4.27
CA ILE A 80 8.37 1.15 4.05
C ILE A 80 8.73 1.21 2.56
N ALA A 81 7.82 0.81 1.68
CA ALA A 81 8.06 0.79 0.25
C ALA A 81 8.27 2.20 -0.31
N VAL A 82 7.47 3.17 0.15
CA VAL A 82 7.62 4.56 -0.29
C VAL A 82 8.95 5.14 0.20
N GLN A 83 9.31 4.88 1.45
CA GLN A 83 10.60 5.32 1.99
C GLN A 83 11.77 4.70 1.22
N ALA A 84 11.68 3.42 0.91
CA ALA A 84 12.71 2.74 0.15
C ALA A 84 12.85 3.34 -1.24
N THR A 85 11.74 3.68 -1.89
CA THR A 85 11.75 4.32 -3.20
C THR A 85 12.42 5.68 -3.13
N GLN A 86 12.09 6.49 -2.12
CA GLN A 86 12.70 7.80 -1.92
C GLN A 86 14.20 7.68 -1.65
N ASN A 87 14.57 6.77 -0.77
CA ASN A 87 15.97 6.55 -0.42
C ASN A 87 16.76 6.04 -1.62
N TYR A 88 16.15 5.16 -2.40
CA TYR A 88 16.77 4.61 -3.59
C TYR A 88 16.99 5.69 -4.64
N GLY A 89 16.01 6.59 -4.82
CA GLY A 89 16.14 7.72 -5.72
C GLY A 89 17.29 8.62 -5.32
N ALA A 90 17.40 8.94 -4.04
CA ALA A 90 18.51 9.75 -3.52
C ALA A 90 19.84 9.05 -3.73
N TYR A 91 19.87 7.74 -3.50
CA TYR A 91 21.08 6.95 -3.71
C TYR A 91 21.50 6.98 -5.18
N TYR A 92 20.57 6.82 -6.10
CA TYR A 92 20.87 6.86 -7.52
C TYR A 92 21.37 8.23 -7.95
N ASP A 93 20.80 9.29 -7.44
CA ASP A 93 21.25 10.65 -7.76
C ASP A 93 22.69 10.85 -7.30
N THR A 94 23.01 10.38 -6.10
CA THR A 94 24.35 10.45 -5.54
C THR A 94 25.32 9.65 -6.40
N MET A 95 24.94 8.43 -6.76
CA MET A 95 25.77 7.56 -7.58
C MET A 95 25.99 8.14 -8.97
N ARG A 96 24.96 8.74 -9.55
CA ARG A 96 25.08 9.35 -10.86
C ARG A 96 26.10 10.48 -10.85
N THR A 97 26.01 11.34 -9.85
CA THR A 97 26.98 12.44 -9.70
C THR A 97 28.38 11.88 -9.51
N PHE A 98 28.51 10.87 -8.70
CA PHE A 98 29.80 10.25 -8.40
C PHE A 98 30.43 9.62 -9.64
N VAL A 99 29.60 8.93 -10.43
CA VAL A 99 30.08 8.25 -11.65
C VAL A 99 30.47 9.26 -12.73
N GLN A 100 29.77 10.37 -12.80
CA GLN A 100 30.06 11.38 -13.82
C GLN A 100 31.31 12.20 -13.50
N SER A 101 31.63 12.35 -12.24
CA SER A 101 32.81 13.11 -11.84
C SER A 101 34.13 12.45 -12.28
N PRO A 102 34.45 11.18 -11.88
CA PRO A 102 35.58 10.45 -12.42
C PRO A 102 35.09 9.67 -13.60
N PRO A 103 35.76 9.73 -14.66
CA PRO A 103 35.35 8.88 -15.78
C PRO A 103 35.47 7.44 -15.38
N HIS A 104 35.52 6.86 -14.67
CA HIS A 104 35.55 5.78 -14.34
C HIS A 104 35.37 4.86 -13.98
N SER A 105 35.54 4.69 -13.87
CA SER A 105 35.47 3.93 -13.37
C SER A 105 34.87 3.10 -12.75
N TYR A 106 34.53 2.56 -12.65
CA TYR A 106 34.02 1.82 -12.04
C TYR A 106 33.76 0.96 -12.25
N PRO A 107 33.81 0.43 -12.02
CA PRO A 107 33.65 -0.46 -12.06
C PRO A 107 33.23 -1.00 -12.09
N GLU A 108 33.27 -1.06 -12.15
CA GLU A 108 33.01 -1.74 -12.20
C GLU A 108 32.73 -2.38 -12.02
#